data_269be6253a6ec38cff44d4e0caf3b628
#
_entry.id   269be6253a6ec38cff44d4e0caf3b628
#
_cell.length_a   1.000
_cell.length_b   1.000
_cell.length_c   1.000
_cell.angle_alpha   90.00
_cell.angle_beta   90.00
_cell.angle_gamma   90.00
#
_symmetry.space_group_name_H-M   'P 1'
#
loop_
_entity.id
_entity.type
_entity.pdbx_description
1 polymer ?
#
loop_
_entity_poly.entity_id
_entity_poly.type
_entity_poly.pdbx_seq_one_letter_code
_entity_poly.pdbx_strand_id
1 'polypeptide(L)'
;IKEYRIDKTENPSHEKPIVISDEDFAEEKIVLGIDEMDRVLGGGLVSGSSILLGGDPGIGKTTLCFEIASRMVELGHNVLYISGEESLKQLASRKKRLNLKTPFSILTSNRLDDMLQAVCERPYSLVIIDSIQSTYNTSLPMLPGSIGQIKDVSSRMIMEMKKLDTAHIFIGHVTKEGVIAGPKVLEHMVDTVLYFE
;
A
#
# COMPACT_ATOMS: atom_id res chain seq x y z
N ILE A 1 8.76 -18.86 43.66
CA ILE A 1 7.64 -18.20 42.94
C ILE A 1 8.03 -16.73 42.89
N LYS A 2 8.46 -16.23 41.69
CA LYS A 2 8.73 -14.82 41.47
C LYS A 2 7.44 -14.17 40.97
N GLU A 3 6.89 -13.27 41.77
CA GLU A 3 5.80 -12.41 41.38
C GLU A 3 6.31 -11.39 40.34
N TYR A 4 5.75 -11.44 39.14
CA TYR A 4 5.91 -10.37 38.15
C TYR A 4 4.93 -9.25 38.52
N ARG A 5 5.45 -8.13 38.99
CA ARG A 5 4.69 -6.88 39.08
C ARG A 5 4.55 -6.33 37.64
N ILE A 6 3.33 -6.28 37.16
CA ILE A 6 2.96 -5.52 35.95
C ILE A 6 2.89 -4.05 36.38
N ASP A 7 3.84 -3.24 35.93
CA ASP A 7 3.76 -1.79 36.08
C ASP A 7 2.53 -1.27 35.30
N LYS A 8 1.53 -0.82 36.05
CA LYS A 8 0.36 -0.11 35.51
C LYS A 8 0.72 1.35 35.27
N THR A 9 1.41 1.66 34.19
CA THR A 9 1.58 3.03 33.70
C THR A 9 1.54 3.05 32.20
N GLU A 10 0.33 2.94 31.67
CA GLU A 10 -0.17 3.60 30.48
C GLU A 10 -1.67 3.30 30.47
N ASN A 11 -2.48 4.33 30.71
CA ASN A 11 -3.92 4.25 30.54
C ASN A 11 -4.16 4.00 29.05
N PRO A 12 -4.70 2.84 28.62
CA PRO A 12 -5.13 2.70 27.24
C PRO A 12 -6.22 3.77 27.04
N SER A 13 -6.03 4.63 26.05
CA SER A 13 -7.07 5.55 25.62
C SER A 13 -8.28 4.69 25.21
N HIS A 14 -9.28 4.59 26.08
CA HIS A 14 -10.53 3.93 25.74
C HIS A 14 -11.25 4.79 24.71
N GLU A 15 -11.16 4.42 23.46
CA GLU A 15 -12.01 5.01 22.41
C GLU A 15 -13.47 4.78 22.80
N LYS A 16 -14.25 5.86 22.84
CA LYS A 16 -15.67 5.77 23.13
C LYS A 16 -16.43 5.51 21.84
N PRO A 17 -17.51 4.70 21.89
CA PRO A 17 -18.40 4.55 20.75
C PRO A 17 -18.95 5.91 20.31
N ILE A 18 -18.92 6.18 19.00
CA ILE A 18 -19.48 7.39 18.38
C ILE A 18 -20.72 6.98 17.61
N VAL A 19 -21.79 7.77 17.71
CA VAL A 19 -23.00 7.60 16.87
C VAL A 19 -22.72 8.27 15.53
N ILE A 20 -22.79 7.50 14.45
CA ILE A 20 -22.59 7.98 13.08
C ILE A 20 -23.93 8.56 12.59
N SER A 21 -23.92 9.79 12.07
CA SER A 21 -25.01 10.41 11.32
C SER A 21 -24.62 10.52 9.84
N ASP A 22 -25.64 10.58 8.95
CA ASP A 22 -25.41 10.63 7.49
C ASP A 22 -24.64 11.88 7.02
N GLU A 23 -24.51 12.90 7.87
CA GLU A 23 -23.84 14.16 7.57
C GLU A 23 -22.34 14.17 7.95
N ASP A 24 -21.88 13.21 8.76
CA ASP A 24 -20.56 13.30 9.39
C ASP A 24 -19.40 12.73 8.56
N PHE A 25 -19.66 11.97 7.48
CA PHE A 25 -18.62 11.23 6.77
C PHE A 25 -18.83 11.20 5.24
N ALA A 26 -18.82 12.38 4.61
CA ALA A 26 -18.70 12.42 3.15
C ALA A 26 -17.31 11.94 2.75
N GLU A 27 -17.19 10.74 2.15
CA GLU A 27 -15.95 10.25 1.58
C GLU A 27 -15.55 11.14 0.40
N GLU A 28 -14.50 11.95 0.59
CA GLU A 28 -13.88 12.65 -0.53
C GLU A 28 -13.09 11.66 -1.38
N LYS A 29 -13.49 11.51 -2.64
CA LYS A 29 -12.83 10.64 -3.61
C LYS A 29 -11.93 11.44 -4.53
N ILE A 30 -10.70 10.98 -4.70
CA ILE A 30 -9.76 11.55 -5.66
C ILE A 30 -10.00 10.87 -7.01
N VAL A 31 -10.59 11.61 -7.97
CA VAL A 31 -10.80 11.14 -9.34
C VAL A 31 -9.46 11.13 -10.06
N LEU A 32 -8.97 9.95 -10.47
CA LEU A 32 -7.64 9.77 -11.08
C LEU A 32 -7.61 10.22 -12.55
N GLY A 33 -8.77 10.27 -13.21
CA GLY A 33 -8.88 10.52 -14.64
C GLY A 33 -8.40 9.32 -15.48
N ILE A 34 -8.45 8.12 -14.90
CA ILE A 34 -8.26 6.83 -15.55
C ILE A 34 -9.60 6.12 -15.45
N ASP A 35 -10.40 6.21 -16.52
CA ASP A 35 -11.83 5.85 -16.52
C ASP A 35 -12.12 4.49 -15.88
N GLU A 36 -11.34 3.46 -16.25
CA GLU A 36 -11.53 2.11 -15.71
C GLU A 36 -11.18 2.03 -14.21
N MET A 37 -10.12 2.71 -13.77
CA MET A 37 -9.77 2.75 -12.35
C MET A 37 -10.82 3.49 -11.53
N ASP A 38 -11.26 4.65 -12.00
CA ASP A 38 -12.29 5.43 -11.31
C ASP A 38 -13.60 4.65 -11.24
N ARG A 39 -13.96 3.92 -12.33
CA ARG A 39 -15.15 3.07 -12.38
C ARG A 39 -15.10 1.94 -11.34
N VAL A 40 -14.01 1.18 -11.28
CA VAL A 40 -13.89 0.02 -10.36
C VAL A 40 -13.71 0.46 -8.91
N LEU A 41 -13.19 1.67 -8.67
CA LEU A 41 -13.09 2.29 -7.33
C LEU A 41 -14.39 3.04 -6.93
N GLY A 42 -15.44 2.92 -7.72
CA GLY A 42 -16.72 3.55 -7.39
C GLY A 42 -16.70 5.08 -7.47
N GLY A 43 -15.87 5.64 -8.35
CA GLY A 43 -15.76 7.07 -8.62
C GLY A 43 -14.45 7.73 -8.22
N GLY A 44 -13.49 6.98 -7.70
CA GLY A 44 -12.16 7.48 -7.37
C GLY A 44 -11.52 6.84 -6.14
N LEU A 45 -10.32 7.25 -5.84
CA LEU A 45 -9.52 6.74 -4.72
C LEU A 45 -9.99 7.38 -3.40
N VAL A 46 -10.31 6.57 -2.41
CA VAL A 46 -10.69 7.01 -1.06
C VAL A 46 -9.44 7.14 -0.18
N SER A 47 -9.35 8.22 0.60
CA SER A 47 -8.28 8.41 1.58
C SER A 47 -8.27 7.27 2.61
N GLY A 48 -7.09 6.83 3.05
CA GLY A 48 -6.95 5.72 3.99
C GLY A 48 -7.31 4.33 3.45
N SER A 49 -7.84 4.22 2.20
CA SER A 49 -8.21 2.93 1.61
C SER A 49 -7.02 2.06 1.24
N SER A 50 -7.21 0.74 1.38
CA SER A 50 -6.22 -0.29 1.04
C SER A 50 -6.68 -1.09 -0.18
N ILE A 51 -5.81 -1.17 -1.20
CA ILE A 51 -6.09 -1.84 -2.47
C ILE A 51 -5.03 -2.90 -2.72
N LEU A 52 -5.45 -4.10 -3.09
CA LEU A 52 -4.59 -5.13 -3.65
C LEU A 52 -4.79 -5.16 -5.17
N LEU A 53 -3.72 -4.92 -5.92
CA LEU A 53 -3.69 -5.07 -7.38
C LEU A 53 -2.99 -6.37 -7.74
N GLY A 54 -3.77 -7.41 -8.04
CA GLY A 54 -3.30 -8.72 -8.49
C GLY A 54 -3.22 -8.83 -10.00
N GLY A 55 -2.49 -9.81 -10.51
CA GLY A 55 -2.42 -10.14 -11.94
C GLY A 55 -1.10 -10.82 -12.30
N ASP A 56 -1.02 -11.37 -13.51
CA ASP A 56 0.14 -12.11 -14.00
C ASP A 56 1.41 -11.25 -14.04
N PRO A 57 2.60 -11.85 -13.83
CA PRO A 57 3.86 -11.15 -14.07
C PRO A 57 3.92 -10.60 -15.51
N GLY A 58 4.32 -9.32 -15.64
CA GLY A 58 4.47 -8.69 -16.96
C GLY A 58 3.19 -8.13 -17.58
N ILE A 59 2.00 -8.32 -16.99
CA ILE A 59 0.72 -7.85 -17.54
C ILE A 59 0.61 -6.31 -17.61
N GLY A 60 1.38 -5.57 -16.80
CA GLY A 60 1.35 -4.10 -16.83
C GLY A 60 1.05 -3.43 -15.49
N LYS A 61 0.92 -4.16 -14.37
CA LYS A 61 0.60 -3.59 -13.04
C LYS A 61 1.51 -2.44 -12.64
N THR A 62 2.82 -2.62 -12.74
CA THR A 62 3.81 -1.57 -12.46
C THR A 62 3.61 -0.35 -13.35
N THR A 63 3.28 -0.55 -14.63
CA THR A 63 3.01 0.53 -15.58
C THR A 63 1.77 1.33 -15.18
N LEU A 64 0.67 0.66 -14.88
CA LEU A 64 -0.55 1.28 -14.38
C LEU A 64 -0.28 2.07 -13.08
N CYS A 65 0.45 1.50 -12.13
CA CYS A 65 0.77 2.17 -10.87
C CYS A 65 1.67 3.41 -11.07
N PHE A 66 2.58 3.41 -12.05
CA PHE A 66 3.34 4.60 -12.43
C PHE A 66 2.44 5.70 -13.01
N GLU A 67 1.45 5.32 -13.80
CA GLU A 67 0.48 6.25 -14.36
C GLU A 67 -0.40 6.84 -13.27
N ILE A 68 -0.93 6.03 -12.35
CA ILE A 68 -1.66 6.49 -11.16
C ILE A 68 -0.81 7.46 -10.34
N ALA A 69 0.45 7.11 -10.06
CA ALA A 69 1.36 7.97 -9.29
C ALA A 69 1.58 9.32 -9.98
N SER A 70 1.75 9.34 -11.31
CA SER A 70 1.90 10.57 -12.09
C SER A 70 0.64 11.43 -12.03
N ARG A 71 -0.54 10.84 -12.23
CA ARG A 71 -1.83 11.53 -12.16
C ARG A 71 -2.09 12.14 -10.78
N MET A 72 -1.86 11.39 -9.73
CA MET A 72 -2.00 11.89 -8.35
C MET A 72 -1.15 13.14 -8.11
N VAL A 73 0.10 13.15 -8.59
CA VAL A 73 0.97 14.33 -8.43
C VAL A 73 0.52 15.48 -9.33
N GLU A 74 0.01 15.23 -10.54
CA GLU A 74 -0.60 16.25 -11.39
C GLU A 74 -1.82 16.92 -10.74
N LEU A 75 -2.55 16.18 -9.90
CA LEU A 75 -3.66 16.67 -9.08
C LEU A 75 -3.21 17.38 -7.78
N GLY A 76 -1.90 17.49 -7.53
CA GLY A 76 -1.34 18.17 -6.37
C GLY A 76 -1.12 17.28 -5.14
N HIS A 77 -1.25 15.97 -5.27
CA HIS A 77 -1.07 15.00 -4.19
C HIS A 77 0.37 14.48 -4.10
N ASN A 78 0.83 14.22 -2.87
CA ASN A 78 2.13 13.58 -2.65
C ASN A 78 2.01 12.06 -2.79
N VAL A 79 2.93 11.45 -3.54
CA VAL A 79 2.97 9.99 -3.76
C VAL A 79 4.33 9.44 -3.38
N LEU A 80 4.33 8.30 -2.69
CA LEU A 80 5.51 7.47 -2.45
C LEU A 80 5.37 6.14 -3.20
N TYR A 81 6.32 5.84 -4.05
CA TYR A 81 6.45 4.55 -4.72
C TYR A 81 7.58 3.74 -4.08
N ILE A 82 7.25 2.61 -3.48
CA ILE A 82 8.20 1.70 -2.84
C ILE A 82 8.43 0.52 -3.76
N SER A 83 9.67 0.31 -4.19
CA SER A 83 10.06 -0.83 -5.00
C SER A 83 10.99 -1.76 -4.24
N GLY A 84 10.58 -3.02 -4.10
CA GLY A 84 11.41 -4.07 -3.53
C GLY A 84 12.16 -4.92 -4.57
N GLU A 85 11.89 -4.72 -5.87
CA GLU A 85 12.42 -5.56 -6.94
C GLU A 85 13.29 -4.78 -7.93
N GLU A 86 12.89 -3.57 -8.30
CA GLU A 86 13.59 -2.76 -9.30
C GLU A 86 14.48 -1.70 -8.65
N SER A 87 15.69 -1.53 -9.19
CA SER A 87 16.61 -0.46 -8.80
C SER A 87 16.10 0.90 -9.27
N LEU A 88 16.55 1.98 -8.62
CA LEU A 88 16.22 3.35 -9.01
C LEU A 88 16.50 3.65 -10.50
N LYS A 89 17.59 3.08 -11.06
CA LYS A 89 17.93 3.24 -12.48
C LYS A 89 16.90 2.59 -13.40
N GLN A 90 16.39 1.42 -13.06
CA GLN A 90 15.36 0.72 -13.83
C GLN A 90 14.03 1.49 -13.77
N LEU A 91 13.64 1.96 -12.58
CA LEU A 91 12.43 2.76 -12.39
C LEU A 91 12.51 4.09 -13.16
N ALA A 92 13.65 4.78 -13.11
CA ALA A 92 13.89 6.01 -13.87
C ALA A 92 13.80 5.76 -15.40
N SER A 93 14.38 4.64 -15.89
CA SER A 93 14.28 4.25 -17.29
C SER A 93 12.82 3.95 -17.70
N ARG A 94 12.06 3.26 -16.84
CA ARG A 94 10.63 2.97 -17.03
C ARG A 94 9.83 4.27 -17.12
N LYS A 95 10.02 5.18 -16.16
CA LYS A 95 9.36 6.49 -16.13
C LYS A 95 9.62 7.28 -17.42
N LYS A 96 10.87 7.29 -17.90
CA LYS A 96 11.25 7.93 -19.18
C LYS A 96 10.55 7.28 -20.38
N ARG A 97 10.51 5.94 -20.44
CA ARG A 97 9.84 5.19 -21.53
C ARG A 97 8.35 5.47 -21.58
N LEU A 98 7.71 5.64 -20.43
CA LEU A 98 6.30 5.99 -20.31
C LEU A 98 6.02 7.48 -20.54
N ASN A 99 7.08 8.29 -20.79
CA ASN A 99 6.99 9.74 -20.98
C ASN A 99 6.31 10.48 -19.81
N LEU A 100 6.40 9.93 -18.59
CA LEU A 100 5.85 10.55 -17.39
C LEU A 100 6.79 11.64 -16.89
N LYS A 101 6.35 12.90 -16.95
CA LYS A 101 7.17 14.07 -16.61
C LYS A 101 7.10 14.43 -15.13
N THR A 102 5.99 14.14 -14.50
CA THR A 102 5.68 14.52 -13.11
C THR A 102 6.56 13.75 -12.12
N PRO A 103 7.30 14.42 -11.22
CA PRO A 103 8.15 13.74 -10.25
C PRO A 103 7.33 13.23 -9.05
N PHE A 104 7.56 11.99 -8.63
CA PHE A 104 7.06 11.42 -7.38
C PHE A 104 8.21 10.80 -6.58
N SER A 105 7.98 10.57 -5.28
CA SER A 105 9.01 9.98 -4.42
C SER A 105 9.16 8.50 -4.68
N ILE A 106 10.40 8.01 -4.67
CA ILE A 106 10.71 6.60 -4.84
C ILE A 106 11.61 6.15 -3.67
N LEU A 107 11.24 5.04 -3.05
CA LEU A 107 12.07 4.29 -2.11
C LEU A 107 12.41 2.94 -2.74
N THR A 108 13.70 2.62 -2.87
CA THR A 108 14.15 1.29 -3.30
C THR A 108 14.62 0.51 -2.07
N SER A 109 13.65 -0.05 -1.35
CA SER A 109 13.88 -0.93 -0.21
C SER A 109 12.78 -1.98 -0.11
N ASN A 110 13.14 -3.15 0.41
CA ASN A 110 12.21 -4.25 0.70
C ASN A 110 12.12 -4.52 2.22
N ARG A 111 12.75 -3.69 3.06
CA ARG A 111 12.71 -3.81 4.52
C ARG A 111 11.54 -3.01 5.09
N LEU A 112 10.77 -3.66 5.95
CA LEU A 112 9.62 -3.03 6.61
C LEU A 112 10.00 -1.75 7.38
N ASP A 113 11.13 -1.76 8.10
CA ASP A 113 11.56 -0.61 8.91
C ASP A 113 11.80 0.63 8.04
N ASP A 114 12.47 0.45 6.88
CA ASP A 114 12.73 1.54 5.94
C ASP A 114 11.42 2.08 5.34
N MET A 115 10.45 1.19 5.06
CA MET A 115 9.14 1.55 4.54
C MET A 115 8.33 2.35 5.56
N LEU A 116 8.27 1.88 6.82
CA LEU A 116 7.57 2.57 7.91
C LEU A 116 8.20 3.94 8.18
N GLN A 117 9.53 4.03 8.20
CA GLN A 117 10.21 5.32 8.34
C GLN A 117 9.82 6.28 7.21
N ALA A 118 9.88 5.82 5.96
CA ALA A 118 9.59 6.67 4.80
C ALA A 118 8.15 7.19 4.78
N VAL A 119 7.15 6.39 5.16
CA VAL A 119 5.74 6.84 5.19
C VAL A 119 5.48 7.86 6.30
N CYS A 120 6.29 7.85 7.37
CA CYS A 120 6.18 8.80 8.48
C CYS A 120 6.97 10.12 8.26
N GLU A 121 7.89 10.19 7.28
CA GLU A 121 8.73 11.37 7.05
C GLU A 121 7.94 12.61 6.62
N ARG A 122 6.85 12.40 5.87
CA ARG A 122 5.97 13.48 5.39
C ARG A 122 4.60 12.92 5.00
N PRO A 123 3.55 13.76 4.95
CA PRO A 123 2.23 13.29 4.52
C PRO A 123 2.24 12.87 3.04
N TYR A 124 1.76 11.66 2.79
CA TYR A 124 1.49 11.14 1.45
C TYR A 124 -0.01 10.89 1.30
N SER A 125 -0.57 11.21 0.14
CA SER A 125 -1.95 10.87 -0.19
C SER A 125 -2.06 9.44 -0.74
N LEU A 126 -0.97 8.94 -1.34
CA LEU A 126 -0.91 7.58 -1.88
C LEU A 126 0.48 6.96 -1.65
N VAL A 127 0.49 5.71 -1.19
CA VAL A 127 1.68 4.85 -1.14
C VAL A 127 1.46 3.63 -2.02
N ILE A 128 2.41 3.32 -2.90
CA ILE A 128 2.38 2.13 -3.77
C ILE A 128 3.54 1.22 -3.37
N ILE A 129 3.29 -0.07 -3.19
CA ILE A 129 4.30 -1.08 -2.80
C ILE A 129 4.39 -2.14 -3.89
N ASP A 130 5.52 -2.19 -4.60
CA ASP A 130 5.78 -3.07 -5.75
C ASP A 130 7.04 -3.93 -5.54
N SER A 131 6.91 -5.21 -5.27
CA SER A 131 5.72 -5.98 -4.93
C SER A 131 5.73 -6.34 -3.44
N ILE A 132 4.57 -6.65 -2.91
CA ILE A 132 4.48 -7.07 -1.49
C ILE A 132 5.23 -8.38 -1.22
N GLN A 133 5.40 -9.24 -2.22
CA GLN A 133 6.12 -10.51 -2.09
C GLN A 133 7.63 -10.32 -1.86
N SER A 134 8.20 -9.23 -2.31
CA SER A 134 9.64 -8.94 -2.13
C SER A 134 9.96 -8.36 -0.75
N THR A 135 8.94 -7.91 0.01
CA THR A 135 9.12 -7.23 1.29
C THR A 135 9.30 -8.19 2.46
N TYR A 136 9.99 -7.73 3.49
CA TYR A 136 10.20 -8.53 4.69
C TYR A 136 10.45 -7.70 5.96
N ASN A 137 10.15 -8.29 7.11
CA ASN A 137 10.49 -7.81 8.43
C ASN A 137 11.71 -8.57 8.95
N THR A 138 12.80 -7.84 9.23
CA THR A 138 14.06 -8.41 9.73
C THR A 138 13.93 -9.05 11.12
N SER A 139 12.92 -8.67 11.90
CA SER A 139 12.68 -9.21 13.24
C SER A 139 12.00 -10.59 13.21
N LEU A 140 11.50 -11.05 12.05
CA LEU A 140 10.88 -12.36 11.93
C LEU A 140 11.86 -13.39 11.39
N PRO A 141 12.02 -14.55 12.05
CA PRO A 141 12.91 -15.63 11.60
C PRO A 141 12.26 -16.44 10.44
N MET A 142 11.80 -15.75 9.41
CA MET A 142 11.13 -16.30 8.24
C MET A 142 11.77 -15.79 6.96
N LEU A 143 11.75 -16.60 5.90
CA LEU A 143 12.28 -16.17 4.60
C LEU A 143 11.40 -15.07 3.95
N PRO A 144 12.00 -14.10 3.25
CA PRO A 144 11.27 -13.16 2.40
C PRO A 144 10.33 -13.89 1.44
N GLY A 145 9.15 -13.32 1.18
CA GLY A 145 8.13 -13.94 0.32
C GLY A 145 7.30 -15.06 0.97
N SER A 146 7.63 -15.48 2.19
CA SER A 146 6.77 -16.43 2.93
C SER A 146 5.46 -15.76 3.35
N ILE A 147 4.39 -16.55 3.48
CA ILE A 147 3.05 -16.07 3.87
C ILE A 147 3.10 -15.28 5.19
N GLY A 148 3.91 -15.73 6.15
CA GLY A 148 4.08 -15.06 7.44
C GLY A 148 4.71 -13.66 7.30
N GLN A 149 5.73 -13.52 6.46
CA GLN A 149 6.35 -12.23 6.16
C GLN A 149 5.36 -11.27 5.47
N ILE A 150 4.69 -11.75 4.42
CA ILE A 150 3.70 -10.95 3.68
C ILE A 150 2.59 -10.46 4.62
N LYS A 151 2.06 -11.35 5.47
CA LYS A 151 1.01 -11.01 6.43
C LYS A 151 1.48 -9.95 7.44
N ASP A 152 2.66 -10.12 8.03
CA ASP A 152 3.18 -9.18 9.03
C ASP A 152 3.46 -7.81 8.42
N VAL A 153 4.19 -7.76 7.30
CA VAL A 153 4.51 -6.51 6.61
C VAL A 153 3.23 -5.77 6.22
N SER A 154 2.29 -6.46 5.57
CA SER A 154 1.04 -5.84 5.13
C SER A 154 0.21 -5.33 6.29
N SER A 155 0.09 -6.12 7.38
CA SER A 155 -0.67 -5.70 8.57
C SER A 155 -0.11 -4.42 9.17
N ARG A 156 1.20 -4.33 9.35
CA ARG A 156 1.87 -3.16 9.91
C ARG A 156 1.77 -1.94 9.01
N MET A 157 1.96 -2.13 7.70
CA MET A 157 1.82 -1.05 6.72
C MET A 157 0.37 -0.52 6.68
N ILE A 158 -0.64 -1.41 6.63
CA ILE A 158 -2.06 -1.02 6.66
C ILE A 158 -2.39 -0.23 7.92
N MET A 159 -1.97 -0.74 9.10
CA MET A 159 -2.19 -0.05 10.36
C MET A 159 -1.61 1.37 10.37
N GLU A 160 -0.38 1.53 9.89
CA GLU A 160 0.27 2.84 9.90
C GLU A 160 -0.35 3.78 8.88
N MET A 161 -0.62 3.30 7.67
CA MET A 161 -1.23 4.13 6.62
C MET A 161 -2.68 4.53 6.94
N LYS A 162 -3.45 3.67 7.64
CA LYS A 162 -4.78 4.05 8.14
C LYS A 162 -4.71 5.15 9.21
N LYS A 163 -3.73 5.13 10.10
CA LYS A 163 -3.51 6.22 11.09
C LYS A 163 -3.15 7.55 10.41
N LEU A 164 -2.43 7.48 9.30
CA LEU A 164 -1.99 8.64 8.52
C LEU A 164 -3.02 9.09 7.47
N ASP A 165 -4.17 8.44 7.41
CA ASP A 165 -5.22 8.65 6.39
C ASP A 165 -4.66 8.58 4.95
N THR A 166 -3.73 7.66 4.71
CA THR A 166 -3.01 7.49 3.45
C THR A 166 -3.57 6.33 2.66
N ALA A 167 -4.08 6.57 1.45
CA ALA A 167 -4.47 5.51 0.53
C ALA A 167 -3.25 4.67 0.11
N HIS A 168 -3.44 3.36 -0.10
CA HIS A 168 -2.30 2.52 -0.47
C HIS A 168 -2.67 1.36 -1.39
N ILE A 169 -1.73 1.05 -2.30
CA ILE A 169 -1.85 -0.02 -3.28
C ILE A 169 -0.71 -1.02 -3.06
N PHE A 170 -1.07 -2.27 -2.76
CA PHE A 170 -0.15 -3.40 -2.80
C PHE A 170 -0.21 -4.06 -4.16
N ILE A 171 0.92 -4.17 -4.86
CA ILE A 171 1.02 -4.98 -6.08
C ILE A 171 1.35 -6.40 -5.66
N GLY A 172 0.55 -7.36 -6.16
CA GLY A 172 0.71 -8.79 -5.94
C GLY A 172 0.84 -9.58 -7.25
N HIS A 173 1.70 -10.60 -7.27
CA HIS A 173 1.79 -11.53 -8.40
C HIS A 173 0.88 -12.74 -8.17
N VAL A 174 0.07 -13.07 -9.16
CA VAL A 174 -0.76 -14.29 -9.18
C VAL A 174 0.07 -15.43 -9.74
N THR A 175 -0.06 -16.64 -9.21
CA THR A 175 0.54 -17.83 -9.84
C THR A 175 -0.33 -18.31 -11.01
N LYS A 176 0.28 -19.05 -11.97
CA LYS A 176 -0.41 -19.62 -13.15
C LYS A 176 -1.64 -20.50 -12.81
N GLU A 177 -1.81 -20.88 -11.58
CA GLU A 177 -2.94 -21.68 -11.08
C GLU A 177 -4.07 -20.79 -10.54
N GLY A 178 -4.01 -19.46 -10.74
CA GLY A 178 -4.99 -18.52 -10.21
C GLY A 178 -4.95 -18.38 -8.68
N VAL A 179 -4.02 -19.08 -8.04
CA VAL A 179 -3.76 -18.96 -6.61
C VAL A 179 -2.65 -17.94 -6.44
N ILE A 180 -2.98 -16.80 -5.90
CA ILE A 180 -1.99 -15.80 -5.50
C ILE A 180 -1.08 -16.46 -4.45
N ALA A 181 0.19 -16.76 -4.77
CA ALA A 181 1.14 -17.26 -3.78
C ALA A 181 1.35 -16.21 -2.70
N GLY A 182 0.74 -16.40 -1.54
CA GLY A 182 0.78 -15.47 -0.41
C GLY A 182 -0.30 -14.36 -0.40
N PRO A 183 -0.73 -13.74 -1.50
CA PRO A 183 -1.70 -12.63 -1.44
C PRO A 183 -3.14 -13.04 -1.10
N LYS A 184 -3.53 -14.31 -1.19
CA LYS A 184 -4.87 -14.73 -0.74
C LYS A 184 -5.14 -14.35 0.73
N VAL A 185 -4.09 -14.24 1.53
CA VAL A 185 -4.15 -13.70 2.89
C VAL A 185 -4.47 -12.20 2.87
N LEU A 186 -3.97 -11.46 1.87
CA LEU A 186 -4.20 -10.02 1.75
C LEU A 186 -5.62 -9.67 1.32
N GLU A 187 -6.28 -10.53 0.55
CA GLU A 187 -7.68 -10.32 0.11
C GLU A 187 -8.62 -10.06 1.29
N HIS A 188 -8.32 -10.65 2.46
CA HIS A 188 -9.09 -10.45 3.68
C HIS A 188 -8.61 -9.28 4.55
N MET A 189 -7.53 -8.60 4.16
CA MET A 189 -6.91 -7.53 4.93
C MET A 189 -7.09 -6.16 4.27
N VAL A 190 -7.40 -6.13 2.98
CA VAL A 190 -7.58 -4.92 2.18
C VAL A 190 -9.05 -4.61 1.97
N ASP A 191 -9.36 -3.34 1.68
CA ASP A 191 -10.72 -2.88 1.45
C ASP A 191 -11.20 -3.22 0.01
N THR A 192 -10.26 -3.29 -0.96
CA THR A 192 -10.57 -3.56 -2.37
C THR A 192 -9.53 -4.52 -2.98
N VAL A 193 -10.01 -5.48 -3.75
CA VAL A 193 -9.17 -6.39 -4.54
C VAL A 193 -9.46 -6.18 -6.01
N LEU A 194 -8.43 -5.86 -6.80
CA LEU A 194 -8.50 -5.68 -8.24
C LEU A 194 -7.61 -6.72 -8.94
N TYR A 195 -8.14 -7.35 -9.97
CA TYR A 195 -7.37 -8.22 -10.85
C TYR A 195 -7.16 -7.53 -12.19
N PHE A 196 -5.90 -7.42 -12.58
CA PHE A 196 -5.50 -6.86 -13.86
C PHE A 196 -5.29 -8.01 -14.86
N GLU A 197 -6.17 -8.07 -15.85
CA GLU A 197 -6.23 -9.12 -16.89
C GLU A 197 -5.99 -8.54 -18.28
#